data_a49ea73bd764e335921954a39bb3166e
#
_entry.id   a49ea73bd764e335921954a39bb3166e
#
_cell.length_a   1.000
_cell.length_b   1.000
_cell.length_c   1.000
_cell.angle_alpha   90.00
_cell.angle_beta   90.00
_cell.angle_gamma   90.00
#
_symmetry.space_group_name_H-M   'P 1'
#
loop_
_entity.id
_entity.type
_entity.pdbx_description
1 polymer ?
#
loop_
_entity_poly.entity_id
_entity_poly.type
_entity_poly.pdbx_seq_one_letter_code
_entity_poly.pdbx_strand_id
1 'polypeptide(L)'
;MENLVRGGRSSLGRCLAILFALVGQLQTWAVMPQEENLPAALQNYDPSGLIRFNTLDQAEKKREQLIRWIWSGGLPVDVQPTVDRDIDTAVFEEHLGGLDAQLAGRVDRLNASVSPYDYHQLMYFISPKVRTTNSRRLVILNSGHRANGAFQYGVDQTANRLLRDGFHVLMTDMPLVGFNSDNSVILPGANEETLFDARGTSGHNQMFAKLCPPMLPDGEVFRFFLEPFIQGVNYFRKTVSDAGDVSFVGLSGGGWAGHMIAAVDVRIQTSFPVAGSLPLYLRPYSPGSRGDAEQMYEPLFKEVDGDGDGIPETAAGVASWLEIYALGGLGPGRKQVQVLNFYDSCCFSTNVYLTYTAFLSELVRDLGEGEWTIYSDRSHRAHMISTQVLSEVIIPQLSGQK
;
A
#
# COMPACT_ATOMS: atom_id res chain seq x y z
N MET A 1 44.28 -76.14 -13.72
CA MET A 1 45.74 -75.94 -13.84
C MET A 1 45.94 -74.57 -13.16
N GLU A 2 46.32 -74.60 -11.91
CA GLU A 2 47.69 -74.36 -11.44
C GLU A 2 48.10 -72.92 -11.60
N ASN A 3 48.58 -72.17 -10.67
CA ASN A 3 49.15 -72.33 -9.32
C ASN A 3 49.21 -70.88 -8.75
N LEU A 4 48.85 -70.68 -7.50
CA LEU A 4 49.73 -70.55 -6.35
C LEU A 4 51.00 -69.71 -6.55
N VAL A 5 51.14 -68.62 -5.75
CA VAL A 5 52.13 -68.49 -4.67
C VAL A 5 52.07 -67.04 -4.07
N ARG A 6 51.67 -66.92 -2.86
CA ARG A 6 52.22 -66.42 -1.59
C ARG A 6 53.32 -65.36 -1.60
N GLY A 7 53.09 -64.42 -0.72
CA GLY A 7 54.06 -63.67 0.08
C GLY A 7 53.61 -62.19 0.20
N GLY A 8 53.35 -61.60 1.26
CA GLY A 8 53.74 -61.72 2.64
C GLY A 8 54.20 -60.33 3.18
N ARG A 9 53.49 -59.76 4.18
CA ARG A 9 53.94 -58.75 5.11
C ARG A 9 54.30 -57.40 4.51
N SER A 10 53.83 -56.23 5.02
CA SER A 10 53.82 -55.79 6.43
C SER A 10 53.02 -54.53 6.56
N SER A 11 52.41 -54.37 7.73
CA SER A 11 51.84 -53.22 8.35
C SER A 11 52.67 -51.97 8.18
N LEU A 12 52.01 -50.83 7.90
CA LEU A 12 52.21 -49.55 8.61
C LEU A 12 51.02 -48.64 8.38
N GLY A 13 50.37 -48.36 9.45
CA GLY A 13 49.25 -47.43 9.47
C GLY A 13 49.69 -46.03 9.04
N ARG A 14 48.90 -45.44 8.19
CA ARG A 14 48.87 -44.00 8.02
C ARG A 14 47.44 -43.54 8.24
N CYS A 15 47.19 -42.97 9.43
CA CYS A 15 46.05 -42.15 9.69
C CYS A 15 46.04 -41.02 8.66
N LEU A 16 45.13 -41.07 7.70
CA LEU A 16 44.79 -39.93 6.90
C LEU A 16 43.79 -39.09 7.72
N ALA A 17 44.33 -38.07 8.38
CA ALA A 17 43.52 -37.02 8.97
C ALA A 17 42.83 -36.29 7.79
N ILE A 18 41.52 -36.53 7.64
CA ILE A 18 40.69 -35.70 6.77
C ILE A 18 40.52 -34.37 7.50
N LEU A 19 41.35 -33.38 7.14
CA LEU A 19 41.09 -32.00 7.46
C LEU A 19 39.83 -31.57 6.70
N PHE A 20 38.67 -31.57 7.38
CA PHE A 20 37.55 -30.78 6.97
C PHE A 20 37.98 -29.31 7.07
N ALA A 21 38.38 -28.74 5.94
CA ALA A 21 38.43 -27.29 5.79
C ALA A 21 37.00 -26.78 5.91
N LEU A 22 36.61 -26.37 7.11
CA LEU A 22 35.52 -25.44 7.33
C LEU A 22 35.91 -24.15 6.62
N VAL A 23 35.57 -24.04 5.34
CA VAL A 23 35.45 -22.77 4.67
C VAL A 23 34.22 -22.11 5.31
N GLY A 24 34.45 -21.46 6.42
CA GLY A 24 33.53 -20.47 6.94
C GLY A 24 33.30 -19.46 5.83
N GLN A 25 32.14 -19.51 5.19
CA GLN A 25 31.65 -18.37 4.46
C GLN A 25 31.49 -17.25 5.51
N LEU A 26 32.54 -16.47 5.65
CA LEU A 26 32.42 -15.11 6.14
C LEU A 26 31.44 -14.44 5.17
N GLN A 27 30.13 -14.47 5.50
CA GLN A 27 29.21 -13.48 5.02
C GLN A 27 29.84 -12.16 5.47
N THR A 28 30.56 -11.53 4.56
CA THR A 28 30.86 -10.12 4.69
C THR A 28 29.51 -9.42 4.75
N TRP A 29 29.06 -9.12 5.94
CA TRP A 29 28.03 -8.15 6.16
C TRP A 29 28.57 -6.90 5.45
N ALA A 30 28.05 -6.65 4.24
CA ALA A 30 28.35 -5.41 3.56
C ALA A 30 28.03 -4.31 4.59
N VAL A 31 29.04 -3.54 4.96
CA VAL A 31 28.87 -2.40 5.86
C VAL A 31 27.72 -1.61 5.26
N MET A 32 26.61 -1.51 6.02
CA MET A 32 25.47 -0.74 5.58
C MET A 32 25.97 0.66 5.25
N PRO A 33 25.63 1.25 4.10
CA PRO A 33 26.05 2.59 3.80
C PRO A 33 25.75 3.48 5.01
N GLN A 34 26.73 4.30 5.45
CA GLN A 34 26.48 5.33 6.46
C GLN A 34 25.25 6.12 6.01
N GLU A 35 24.47 6.61 6.97
CA GLU A 35 23.37 7.53 6.70
C GLU A 35 23.92 8.65 5.81
N GLU A 36 23.56 8.62 4.55
CA GLU A 36 23.95 9.68 3.62
C GLU A 36 23.30 10.97 4.12
N ASN A 37 24.08 12.03 4.20
CA ASN A 37 23.53 13.35 4.48
C ASN A 37 22.47 13.67 3.42
N LEU A 38 21.45 14.42 3.82
CA LEU A 38 20.49 14.95 2.85
C LEU A 38 21.24 15.65 1.70
N PRO A 39 20.77 15.52 0.46
CA PRO A 39 21.25 16.34 -0.64
C PRO A 39 21.33 17.81 -0.25
N ALA A 40 22.38 18.51 -0.68
CA ALA A 40 22.63 19.89 -0.26
C ALA A 40 21.39 20.80 -0.46
N ALA A 41 20.70 20.63 -1.57
CA ALA A 41 19.47 21.35 -1.90
C ALA A 41 18.32 21.10 -0.90
N LEU A 42 18.33 19.99 -0.18
CA LEU A 42 17.26 19.61 0.76
C LEU A 42 17.62 19.86 2.24
N GLN A 43 18.85 20.29 2.55
CA GLN A 43 19.30 20.42 3.94
C GLN A 43 18.56 21.46 4.75
N ASN A 44 18.11 22.54 4.10
CA ASN A 44 17.38 23.64 4.74
C ASN A 44 16.00 23.87 4.12
N TYR A 45 15.46 22.85 3.45
CA TYR A 45 14.16 22.98 2.81
C TYR A 45 13.04 23.09 3.84
N ASP A 46 12.17 24.08 3.64
CA ASP A 46 10.97 24.30 4.44
C ASP A 46 9.73 23.80 3.69
N PRO A 47 9.12 22.66 4.11
CA PRO A 47 7.96 22.09 3.45
C PRO A 47 6.63 22.80 3.81
N SER A 48 6.65 23.82 4.66
CA SER A 48 5.43 24.44 5.22
C SER A 48 4.51 25.04 4.16
N GLY A 49 5.06 25.59 3.08
CA GLY A 49 4.25 26.14 1.97
C GLY A 49 3.50 25.09 1.14
N LEU A 50 3.81 23.80 1.33
CA LEU A 50 3.07 22.69 0.72
C LEU A 50 1.82 22.29 1.53
N ILE A 51 1.54 22.95 2.65
CA ILE A 51 0.33 22.74 3.47
C ILE A 51 -0.47 24.05 3.53
N ARG A 52 -1.74 23.99 3.16
CA ARG A 52 -2.64 25.15 3.09
C ARG A 52 -3.70 25.16 4.19
N PHE A 53 -3.43 24.49 5.31
CA PHE A 53 -4.26 24.53 6.51
C PHE A 53 -3.39 24.51 7.76
N ASN A 54 -3.84 25.21 8.78
CA ASN A 54 -3.20 25.28 10.11
C ASN A 54 -4.22 25.17 11.26
N THR A 55 -5.47 24.85 10.95
CA THR A 55 -6.54 24.53 11.90
C THR A 55 -7.31 23.30 11.46
N LEU A 56 -7.96 22.60 12.41
CA LEU A 56 -8.83 21.46 12.10
C LEU A 56 -9.94 21.80 11.12
N ASP A 57 -10.60 22.96 11.30
CA ASP A 57 -11.65 23.42 10.39
C ASP A 57 -11.15 23.58 8.94
N GLN A 58 -9.95 24.12 8.77
CA GLN A 58 -9.33 24.23 7.44
C GLN A 58 -8.94 22.85 6.87
N ALA A 59 -8.44 21.95 7.70
CA ALA A 59 -8.12 20.59 7.30
C ALA A 59 -9.37 19.81 6.86
N GLU A 60 -10.48 19.92 7.61
CA GLU A 60 -11.75 19.31 7.22
C GLU A 60 -12.31 19.90 5.92
N LYS A 61 -12.23 21.22 5.73
CA LYS A 61 -12.60 21.88 4.46
C LYS A 61 -11.74 21.37 3.29
N LYS A 62 -10.45 21.12 3.54
CA LYS A 62 -9.56 20.53 2.55
C LYS A 62 -9.97 19.09 2.20
N ARG A 63 -10.31 18.27 3.19
CA ARG A 63 -10.86 16.92 3.00
C ARG A 63 -12.14 16.95 2.18
N GLU A 64 -13.09 17.82 2.54
CA GLU A 64 -14.31 18.00 1.77
C GLU A 64 -14.07 18.46 0.34
N GLN A 65 -13.10 19.35 0.12
CA GLN A 65 -12.70 19.79 -1.21
C GLN A 65 -12.21 18.60 -2.04
N LEU A 66 -11.33 17.76 -1.46
CA LEU A 66 -10.80 16.58 -2.11
C LEU A 66 -11.92 15.56 -2.40
N ILE A 67 -12.82 15.32 -1.46
CA ILE A 67 -13.99 14.44 -1.66
C ILE A 67 -14.85 14.96 -2.81
N ARG A 68 -15.22 16.23 -2.81
CA ARG A 68 -16.06 16.80 -3.89
C ARG A 68 -15.38 16.81 -5.24
N TRP A 69 -14.06 16.90 -5.27
CA TRP A 69 -13.30 16.84 -6.51
C TRP A 69 -13.30 15.43 -7.10
N ILE A 70 -13.26 14.37 -6.26
CA ILE A 70 -13.34 12.98 -6.70
C ILE A 70 -14.79 12.54 -6.93
N TRP A 71 -15.70 12.91 -6.01
CA TRP A 71 -17.13 12.57 -6.05
C TRP A 71 -17.96 13.82 -5.94
N SER A 72 -18.51 14.28 -7.04
CA SER A 72 -19.35 15.49 -7.05
C SER A 72 -20.55 15.41 -6.09
N GLY A 73 -21.08 14.19 -5.86
CA GLY A 73 -22.15 13.90 -4.91
C GLY A 73 -21.70 13.61 -3.47
N GLY A 74 -20.41 13.70 -3.17
CA GLY A 74 -19.83 13.32 -1.88
C GLY A 74 -19.47 11.85 -1.79
N LEU A 75 -18.88 11.46 -0.65
CA LEU A 75 -18.39 10.10 -0.43
C LEU A 75 -19.54 9.07 -0.46
N PRO A 76 -19.49 7.98 -1.26
CA PRO A 76 -20.59 7.03 -1.46
C PRO A 76 -20.74 6.03 -0.30
N VAL A 77 -21.01 6.54 0.91
CA VAL A 77 -21.06 5.74 2.16
C VAL A 77 -22.24 4.78 2.24
N ASP A 78 -23.26 4.95 1.40
CA ASP A 78 -24.45 4.09 1.37
C ASP A 78 -24.44 3.06 0.23
N VAL A 79 -23.50 3.18 -0.70
CA VAL A 79 -23.39 2.26 -1.85
C VAL A 79 -22.86 0.91 -1.40
N GLN A 80 -23.55 -0.16 -1.78
CA GLN A 80 -23.18 -1.54 -1.43
C GLN A 80 -22.69 -2.27 -2.68
N PRO A 81 -21.67 -3.14 -2.56
CA PRO A 81 -21.30 -4.04 -3.64
C PRO A 81 -22.39 -5.12 -3.81
N THR A 82 -22.46 -5.75 -4.98
CA THR A 82 -23.14 -7.03 -5.12
C THR A 82 -22.30 -8.13 -4.47
N VAL A 83 -22.94 -9.19 -3.96
CA VAL A 83 -22.26 -10.15 -3.09
C VAL A 83 -22.64 -11.58 -3.43
N ASP A 84 -21.63 -12.40 -3.71
CA ASP A 84 -21.74 -13.85 -3.68
C ASP A 84 -21.19 -14.34 -2.34
N ARG A 85 -22.05 -14.89 -1.50
CA ARG A 85 -21.69 -15.28 -0.13
C ARG A 85 -21.18 -16.70 -0.06
N ASP A 86 -20.22 -16.90 0.85
CA ASP A 86 -19.70 -18.23 1.22
C ASP A 86 -19.28 -19.05 -0.01
N ILE A 87 -18.47 -18.41 -0.87
CA ILE A 87 -18.00 -19.05 -2.10
C ILE A 87 -16.98 -20.15 -1.81
N ASP A 88 -16.80 -21.06 -2.77
CA ASP A 88 -15.86 -22.15 -2.67
C ASP A 88 -14.41 -21.65 -2.42
N THR A 89 -13.67 -22.42 -1.62
CA THR A 89 -12.26 -22.15 -1.34
C THR A 89 -11.33 -22.34 -2.55
N ALA A 90 -11.81 -22.88 -3.67
CA ALA A 90 -11.07 -22.92 -4.94
C ALA A 90 -10.54 -21.55 -5.38
N VAL A 91 -11.20 -20.44 -4.95
CA VAL A 91 -10.75 -19.08 -5.17
C VAL A 91 -9.33 -18.80 -4.63
N PHE A 92 -8.87 -19.56 -3.62
CA PHE A 92 -7.52 -19.42 -3.10
C PHE A 92 -6.45 -19.84 -4.10
N GLU A 93 -6.74 -20.83 -4.95
CA GLU A 93 -5.85 -21.22 -6.05
C GLU A 93 -5.94 -20.24 -7.22
N GLU A 94 -7.13 -19.75 -7.50
CA GLU A 94 -7.41 -18.90 -8.66
C GLU A 94 -6.96 -17.44 -8.44
N HIS A 95 -7.37 -16.82 -7.35
CA HIS A 95 -7.21 -15.37 -7.11
C HIS A 95 -6.43 -15.03 -5.85
N LEU A 96 -6.48 -15.86 -4.82
CA LEU A 96 -5.92 -15.60 -3.50
C LEU A 96 -4.69 -16.45 -3.19
N GLY A 97 -3.95 -16.88 -4.21
CA GLY A 97 -2.74 -17.65 -4.05
C GLY A 97 -1.76 -17.02 -3.06
N GLY A 98 -1.14 -17.83 -2.21
CA GLY A 98 -0.29 -17.40 -1.11
C GLY A 98 -1.02 -17.29 0.23
N LEU A 99 -2.36 -17.22 0.23
CA LEU A 99 -3.15 -17.26 1.45
C LEU A 99 -3.47 -18.70 1.85
N ASP A 100 -3.49 -18.96 3.16
CA ASP A 100 -3.85 -20.25 3.73
C ASP A 100 -5.38 -20.35 3.89
N ALA A 101 -6.02 -21.11 3.01
CA ALA A 101 -7.47 -21.34 3.04
C ALA A 101 -7.97 -21.90 4.39
N GLN A 102 -7.11 -22.59 5.16
CA GLN A 102 -7.49 -23.14 6.47
C GLN A 102 -7.72 -22.08 7.53
N LEU A 103 -7.22 -20.84 7.32
CA LEU A 103 -7.44 -19.72 8.21
C LEU A 103 -8.79 -19.01 7.96
N ALA A 104 -9.40 -19.23 6.79
CA ALA A 104 -10.69 -18.68 6.44
C ALA A 104 -11.85 -19.48 7.06
N GLY A 105 -12.80 -18.79 7.68
CA GLY A 105 -14.07 -19.35 8.14
C GLY A 105 -15.19 -19.16 7.12
N ARG A 106 -15.12 -18.09 6.34
CA ARG A 106 -16.05 -17.77 5.22
C ARG A 106 -15.35 -16.80 4.26
N VAL A 107 -15.63 -16.95 2.98
CA VAL A 107 -15.19 -16.02 1.94
C VAL A 107 -16.41 -15.52 1.17
N ASP A 108 -16.58 -14.21 1.11
CA ASP A 108 -17.58 -13.55 0.28
C ASP A 108 -16.91 -12.83 -0.87
N ARG A 109 -17.38 -13.04 -2.09
CA ARG A 109 -16.94 -12.30 -3.27
C ARG A 109 -17.81 -11.06 -3.43
N LEU A 110 -17.18 -9.91 -3.39
CA LEU A 110 -17.83 -8.62 -3.56
C LEU A 110 -17.51 -8.08 -4.95
N ASN A 111 -18.52 -7.56 -5.63
CA ASN A 111 -18.35 -6.86 -6.89
C ASN A 111 -18.79 -5.40 -6.71
N ALA A 112 -17.81 -4.50 -6.61
CA ALA A 112 -18.04 -3.08 -6.50
C ALA A 112 -18.32 -2.49 -7.89
N SER A 113 -19.37 -1.68 -7.98
CA SER A 113 -19.76 -0.99 -9.21
C SER A 113 -19.47 0.51 -9.06
N VAL A 114 -18.78 1.11 -10.00
CA VAL A 114 -18.48 2.54 -10.05
C VAL A 114 -19.50 3.24 -10.95
N SER A 115 -20.67 3.56 -10.41
CA SER A 115 -21.76 4.21 -11.15
C SER A 115 -21.46 5.70 -11.42
N PRO A 116 -21.83 6.26 -12.59
CA PRO A 116 -22.66 5.69 -13.63
C PRO A 116 -21.89 4.94 -14.73
N TYR A 117 -20.62 4.61 -14.49
CA TYR A 117 -19.77 3.89 -15.42
C TYR A 117 -20.07 2.38 -15.31
N ASP A 118 -20.05 1.68 -16.43
CA ASP A 118 -20.12 0.21 -16.42
C ASP A 118 -18.71 -0.32 -16.16
N TYR A 119 -18.30 -0.18 -14.89
CA TYR A 119 -17.01 -0.64 -14.40
C TYR A 119 -17.21 -1.36 -13.08
N HIS A 120 -16.62 -2.54 -12.99
CA HIS A 120 -16.74 -3.41 -11.85
C HIS A 120 -15.37 -3.83 -11.33
N GLN A 121 -15.27 -3.95 -10.01
CA GLN A 121 -14.05 -4.39 -9.36
C GLN A 121 -14.35 -5.46 -8.31
N LEU A 122 -13.65 -6.57 -8.42
CA LEU A 122 -13.75 -7.68 -7.50
C LEU A 122 -12.96 -7.41 -6.22
N MET A 123 -13.55 -7.85 -5.11
CA MET A 123 -12.92 -7.88 -3.79
C MET A 123 -13.31 -9.19 -3.09
N TYR A 124 -12.46 -9.66 -2.21
CA TYR A 124 -12.73 -10.84 -1.39
C TYR A 124 -12.73 -10.46 0.09
N PHE A 125 -13.89 -10.61 0.72
CA PHE A 125 -14.06 -10.41 2.15
C PHE A 125 -13.91 -11.77 2.85
N ILE A 126 -12.81 -11.91 3.59
CA ILE A 126 -12.41 -13.15 4.24
C ILE A 126 -12.65 -13.01 5.74
N SER A 127 -13.60 -13.79 6.26
CA SER A 127 -13.83 -13.88 7.70
C SER A 127 -12.86 -14.88 8.32
N PRO A 128 -12.28 -14.60 9.48
CA PRO A 128 -11.35 -15.52 10.14
C PRO A 128 -12.10 -16.77 10.63
N LYS A 129 -11.42 -17.92 10.59
CA LYS A 129 -11.95 -19.17 11.16
C LYS A 129 -12.02 -19.13 12.68
N VAL A 130 -11.00 -18.57 13.30
CA VAL A 130 -10.92 -18.43 14.76
C VAL A 130 -11.42 -17.06 15.16
N ARG A 131 -12.44 -17.04 16.04
CA ARG A 131 -12.98 -15.78 16.57
C ARG A 131 -12.17 -15.33 17.78
N THR A 132 -11.79 -14.06 17.75
CA THR A 132 -11.09 -13.36 18.84
C THR A 132 -11.74 -12.00 19.09
N THR A 133 -11.20 -11.19 19.98
CA THR A 133 -11.62 -9.79 20.16
C THR A 133 -11.43 -8.96 18.87
N ASN A 134 -10.53 -9.39 17.98
CA ASN A 134 -10.29 -8.73 16.70
C ASN A 134 -11.36 -9.05 15.63
N SER A 135 -12.23 -10.03 15.87
CA SER A 135 -13.26 -10.43 14.89
C SER A 135 -14.40 -9.39 14.71
N ARG A 136 -14.21 -8.22 15.28
CA ARG A 136 -15.04 -7.03 15.05
C ARG A 136 -14.33 -5.99 14.17
N ARG A 137 -13.09 -6.25 13.74
CA ARG A 137 -12.22 -5.33 13.03
C ARG A 137 -11.97 -5.81 11.61
N LEU A 138 -11.84 -4.86 10.71
CA LEU A 138 -11.50 -5.10 9.31
C LEU A 138 -10.11 -4.55 9.03
N VAL A 139 -9.30 -5.31 8.29
CA VAL A 139 -8.11 -4.80 7.64
C VAL A 139 -8.28 -4.94 6.12
N ILE A 140 -8.25 -3.82 5.42
CA ILE A 140 -8.18 -3.78 3.95
C ILE A 140 -6.72 -3.98 3.58
N LEU A 141 -6.45 -4.89 2.65
CA LEU A 141 -5.10 -5.21 2.20
C LEU A 141 -5.02 -5.12 0.68
N ASN A 142 -4.09 -4.28 0.19
CA ASN A 142 -3.87 -4.06 -1.25
C ASN A 142 -2.39 -4.18 -1.60
N SER A 143 -2.09 -4.95 -2.64
CA SER A 143 -0.71 -5.25 -3.06
C SER A 143 -0.13 -4.27 -4.09
N GLY A 144 -0.91 -3.29 -4.55
CA GLY A 144 -0.48 -2.39 -5.62
C GLY A 144 -0.37 -3.09 -6.97
N HIS A 145 0.68 -2.79 -7.72
CA HIS A 145 0.90 -3.27 -9.10
C HIS A 145 1.51 -4.68 -9.14
N ARG A 146 0.85 -5.66 -8.57
CA ARG A 146 1.34 -7.03 -8.66
C ARG A 146 1.12 -7.64 -10.05
N ALA A 147 1.97 -8.59 -10.43
CA ALA A 147 1.69 -9.47 -11.55
C ALA A 147 0.55 -10.45 -11.21
N ASN A 148 -0.04 -11.08 -12.24
CA ASN A 148 -0.98 -12.18 -12.02
C ASN A 148 -0.32 -13.32 -11.23
N GLY A 149 -1.12 -14.07 -10.49
CA GLY A 149 -0.69 -15.20 -9.66
C GLY A 149 -0.81 -14.95 -8.17
N ALA A 150 0.00 -15.66 -7.37
CA ALA A 150 -0.06 -15.60 -5.92
C ALA A 150 0.33 -14.22 -5.37
N PHE A 151 -0.27 -13.84 -4.27
CA PHE A 151 0.21 -12.70 -3.46
C PHE A 151 1.60 -13.02 -2.92
N GLN A 152 2.46 -12.04 -2.94
CA GLN A 152 3.88 -12.15 -2.56
C GLN A 152 4.33 -10.88 -1.83
N TYR A 153 5.63 -10.76 -1.60
CA TYR A 153 6.26 -9.56 -1.05
C TYR A 153 5.72 -9.16 0.33
N GLY A 154 5.35 -10.18 1.14
CA GLY A 154 4.86 -9.99 2.50
C GLY A 154 3.35 -9.69 2.60
N VAL A 155 2.65 -9.49 1.48
CA VAL A 155 1.19 -9.29 1.46
C VAL A 155 0.45 -10.56 1.88
N ASP A 156 0.87 -11.71 1.35
CA ASP A 156 0.40 -13.04 1.73
C ASP A 156 0.64 -13.34 3.22
N GLN A 157 1.85 -13.06 3.70
CA GLN A 157 2.20 -13.25 5.11
C GLN A 157 1.36 -12.34 6.02
N THR A 158 1.13 -11.08 5.60
CA THR A 158 0.29 -10.14 6.33
C THR A 158 -1.15 -10.63 6.40
N ALA A 159 -1.75 -11.06 5.28
CA ALA A 159 -3.11 -11.59 5.23
C ALA A 159 -3.25 -12.82 6.16
N ASN A 160 -2.34 -13.80 6.04
CA ASN A 160 -2.34 -15.00 6.85
C ASN A 160 -2.18 -14.69 8.34
N ARG A 161 -1.34 -13.72 8.71
CA ARG A 161 -1.17 -13.28 10.10
C ARG A 161 -2.44 -12.63 10.63
N LEU A 162 -3.05 -11.73 9.88
CA LEU A 162 -4.30 -11.06 10.27
C LEU A 162 -5.45 -12.05 10.49
N LEU A 163 -5.63 -13.00 9.56
CA LEU A 163 -6.66 -14.05 9.70
C LEU A 163 -6.42 -14.93 10.92
N ARG A 164 -5.16 -15.30 11.18
CA ARG A 164 -4.78 -16.08 12.37
C ARG A 164 -5.06 -15.32 13.66
N ASP A 165 -4.83 -14.01 13.67
CA ASP A 165 -5.07 -13.13 14.82
C ASP A 165 -6.57 -12.75 14.95
N GLY A 166 -7.44 -13.23 14.05
CA GLY A 166 -8.90 -13.11 14.12
C GLY A 166 -9.49 -11.88 13.45
N PHE A 167 -8.72 -11.13 12.67
CA PHE A 167 -9.24 -10.00 11.88
C PHE A 167 -10.02 -10.48 10.66
N HIS A 168 -11.06 -9.73 10.26
CA HIS A 168 -11.55 -9.81 8.89
C HIS A 168 -10.55 -9.16 7.95
N VAL A 169 -10.36 -9.75 6.76
CA VAL A 169 -9.46 -9.21 5.75
C VAL A 169 -10.25 -8.97 4.45
N LEU A 170 -10.14 -7.76 3.90
CA LEU A 170 -10.65 -7.45 2.57
C LEU A 170 -9.47 -7.36 1.61
N MET A 171 -9.42 -8.28 0.66
CA MET A 171 -8.40 -8.32 -0.39
C MET A 171 -8.95 -7.78 -1.69
N THR A 172 -8.21 -6.89 -2.33
CA THR A 172 -8.50 -6.47 -3.71
C THR A 172 -7.22 -6.07 -4.43
N ASP A 173 -7.24 -6.18 -5.75
CA ASP A 173 -6.22 -5.60 -6.62
C ASP A 173 -6.67 -4.22 -7.10
N MET A 174 -5.71 -3.42 -7.57
CA MET A 174 -6.01 -2.15 -8.24
C MET A 174 -6.71 -2.38 -9.59
N PRO A 175 -7.34 -1.37 -10.18
CA PRO A 175 -7.81 -1.43 -11.57
C PRO A 175 -6.73 -1.94 -12.52
N LEU A 176 -7.08 -2.75 -13.49
CA LEU A 176 -6.17 -3.29 -14.52
C LEU A 176 -5.01 -4.13 -13.94
N VAL A 177 -5.15 -4.65 -12.72
CA VAL A 177 -4.13 -5.43 -12.02
C VAL A 177 -4.72 -6.74 -11.52
N GLY A 178 -3.95 -7.83 -11.60
CA GLY A 178 -4.28 -9.13 -11.03
C GLY A 178 -5.65 -9.64 -11.47
N PHE A 179 -6.51 -9.99 -10.54
CA PHE A 179 -7.87 -10.46 -10.84
C PHE A 179 -8.85 -9.33 -11.22
N ASN A 180 -8.44 -8.06 -11.11
CA ASN A 180 -9.15 -6.89 -11.61
C ASN A 180 -8.59 -6.42 -12.96
N SER A 181 -8.24 -7.36 -13.81
CA SER A 181 -7.61 -7.10 -15.10
C SER A 181 -8.61 -6.82 -16.23
N ASP A 182 -9.88 -6.62 -15.92
CA ASP A 182 -10.83 -6.10 -16.91
C ASP A 182 -10.33 -4.75 -17.42
N ASN A 183 -10.32 -4.61 -18.74
CA ASN A 183 -9.60 -3.55 -19.42
C ASN A 183 -10.53 -2.62 -20.20
N SER A 184 -11.78 -2.55 -19.80
CA SER A 184 -12.77 -1.67 -20.44
C SER A 184 -13.58 -0.87 -19.42
N VAL A 185 -14.11 0.25 -19.89
CA VAL A 185 -15.11 1.04 -19.21
C VAL A 185 -16.11 1.60 -20.22
N ILE A 186 -17.39 1.59 -19.89
CA ILE A 186 -18.42 2.24 -20.68
C ILE A 186 -18.79 3.56 -20.03
N LEU A 187 -18.59 4.65 -20.76
CA LEU A 187 -18.95 5.97 -20.28
C LEU A 187 -20.44 6.25 -20.50
N PRO A 188 -21.10 7.05 -19.64
CA PRO A 188 -22.50 7.39 -19.82
C PRO A 188 -22.78 7.99 -21.19
N GLY A 189 -23.72 7.38 -21.92
CA GLY A 189 -24.11 7.82 -23.27
C GLY A 189 -23.17 7.38 -24.38
N ALA A 190 -22.09 6.66 -24.09
CA ALA A 190 -21.25 6.02 -25.10
C ALA A 190 -21.89 4.71 -25.58
N ASN A 191 -21.76 4.43 -26.89
CA ASN A 191 -22.22 3.17 -27.48
C ASN A 191 -21.11 2.12 -27.54
N GLU A 192 -19.88 2.51 -27.23
CA GLU A 192 -18.69 1.67 -27.31
C GLU A 192 -17.89 1.74 -26.02
N GLU A 193 -17.20 0.65 -25.72
CA GLU A 193 -16.29 0.55 -24.59
C GLU A 193 -15.00 1.37 -24.84
N THR A 194 -14.51 2.02 -23.80
CA THR A 194 -13.15 2.56 -23.78
C THR A 194 -12.22 1.43 -23.34
N LEU A 195 -11.39 0.93 -24.23
CA LEU A 195 -10.45 -0.16 -23.97
C LEU A 195 -9.08 0.36 -23.53
N PHE A 196 -8.43 -0.41 -22.67
CA PHE A 196 -7.04 -0.20 -22.23
C PHE A 196 -6.18 -1.37 -22.73
N ASP A 197 -5.17 -1.06 -23.57
CA ASP A 197 -4.33 -2.08 -24.22
C ASP A 197 -3.20 -2.58 -23.32
N ALA A 198 -2.99 -1.92 -22.18
CA ALA A 198 -1.96 -2.25 -21.20
C ALA A 198 -2.55 -2.47 -19.82
N ARG A 199 -1.77 -3.10 -18.95
CA ARG A 199 -2.12 -3.41 -17.56
C ARG A 199 -1.10 -2.84 -16.58
N GLY A 200 -1.42 -2.82 -15.29
CA GLY A 200 -0.57 -2.26 -14.27
C GLY A 200 -0.24 -0.79 -14.54
N THR A 201 0.97 -0.35 -14.24
CA THR A 201 1.42 1.04 -14.43
C THR A 201 1.12 1.60 -15.82
N SER A 202 1.41 0.84 -16.88
CA SER A 202 1.11 1.28 -18.25
C SER A 202 -0.40 1.38 -18.50
N GLY A 203 -1.19 0.51 -17.90
CA GLY A 203 -2.66 0.56 -17.96
C GLY A 203 -3.20 1.79 -17.23
N HIS A 204 -2.70 2.09 -16.05
CA HIS A 204 -3.08 3.29 -15.31
C HIS A 204 -2.75 4.56 -16.11
N ASN A 205 -1.55 4.65 -16.70
CA ASN A 205 -1.19 5.78 -17.55
C ASN A 205 -2.16 5.95 -18.73
N GLN A 206 -2.58 4.85 -19.36
CA GLN A 206 -3.60 4.89 -20.43
C GLN A 206 -4.99 5.28 -19.88
N MET A 207 -5.38 4.78 -18.69
CA MET A 207 -6.66 5.13 -18.07
C MET A 207 -6.75 6.64 -17.84
N PHE A 208 -5.73 7.25 -17.26
CA PHE A 208 -5.67 8.70 -17.09
C PHE A 208 -5.66 9.44 -18.43
N ALA A 209 -4.84 9.01 -19.39
CA ALA A 209 -4.77 9.66 -20.70
C ALA A 209 -6.07 9.60 -21.49
N LYS A 210 -6.85 8.53 -21.35
CA LYS A 210 -8.11 8.32 -22.10
C LYS A 210 -9.33 8.86 -21.37
N LEU A 211 -9.34 8.83 -20.01
CA LEU A 211 -10.53 9.17 -19.23
C LEU A 211 -10.51 10.59 -18.65
N CYS A 212 -9.34 11.19 -18.42
CA CYS A 212 -9.28 12.56 -17.91
C CYS A 212 -9.83 13.57 -18.93
N PRO A 213 -10.06 14.83 -18.53
CA PRO A 213 -10.72 15.82 -19.40
C PRO A 213 -10.22 15.81 -20.83
N PRO A 214 -11.12 15.92 -21.81
CA PRO A 214 -12.54 16.30 -21.64
C PRO A 214 -13.52 15.14 -21.41
N MET A 215 -13.05 13.87 -21.28
CA MET A 215 -13.94 12.71 -21.18
C MET A 215 -14.65 12.64 -19.84
N LEU A 216 -13.91 12.76 -18.74
CA LEU A 216 -14.45 12.88 -17.38
C LEU A 216 -14.03 14.19 -16.75
N PRO A 217 -14.81 14.71 -15.81
CA PRO A 217 -14.35 15.80 -14.94
C PRO A 217 -13.03 15.44 -14.23
N ASP A 218 -12.23 16.48 -13.95
CA ASP A 218 -11.03 16.30 -13.13
C ASP A 218 -11.38 15.62 -11.80
N GLY A 219 -10.58 14.61 -11.45
CA GLY A 219 -10.74 13.86 -10.21
C GLY A 219 -11.59 12.60 -10.32
N GLU A 220 -12.57 12.54 -11.20
CA GLU A 220 -13.47 11.37 -11.27
C GLU A 220 -12.75 10.06 -11.62
N VAL A 221 -11.62 10.10 -12.31
CA VAL A 221 -10.81 8.92 -12.59
C VAL A 221 -10.33 8.21 -11.30
N PHE A 222 -10.14 8.93 -10.21
CA PHE A 222 -9.76 8.36 -8.92
C PHE A 222 -10.86 7.49 -8.28
N ARG A 223 -12.11 7.64 -8.71
CA ARG A 223 -13.22 6.80 -8.23
C ARG A 223 -12.98 5.33 -8.55
N PHE A 224 -12.42 5.02 -9.70
CA PHE A 224 -12.11 3.63 -10.09
C PHE A 224 -11.13 2.96 -9.12
N PHE A 225 -10.27 3.73 -8.48
CA PHE A 225 -9.28 3.25 -7.53
C PHE A 225 -9.78 3.20 -6.09
N LEU A 226 -10.65 4.13 -5.69
CA LEU A 226 -10.99 4.36 -4.27
C LEU A 226 -12.38 3.90 -3.89
N GLU A 227 -13.36 3.98 -4.79
CA GLU A 227 -14.76 3.66 -4.49
C GLU A 227 -14.96 2.19 -4.08
N PRO A 228 -14.23 1.20 -4.63
CA PRO A 228 -14.33 -0.18 -4.15
C PRO A 228 -14.01 -0.34 -2.67
N PHE A 229 -12.99 0.35 -2.15
CA PHE A 229 -12.67 0.29 -0.72
C PHE A 229 -13.82 0.84 0.15
N ILE A 230 -14.46 1.93 -0.28
CA ILE A 230 -15.61 2.52 0.41
C ILE A 230 -16.76 1.51 0.47
N GLN A 231 -17.07 0.85 -0.65
CA GLN A 231 -18.11 -0.19 -0.72
C GLN A 231 -17.75 -1.41 0.14
N GLY A 232 -16.48 -1.79 0.22
CA GLY A 232 -15.99 -2.83 1.11
C GLY A 232 -16.20 -2.49 2.59
N VAL A 233 -15.94 -1.25 2.99
CA VAL A 233 -16.23 -0.73 4.35
C VAL A 233 -17.74 -0.73 4.62
N ASN A 234 -18.55 -0.31 3.65
CA ASN A 234 -20.01 -0.32 3.76
C ASN A 234 -20.53 -1.75 3.98
N TYR A 235 -20.01 -2.72 3.21
CA TYR A 235 -20.35 -4.14 3.37
C TYR A 235 -19.98 -4.67 4.76
N PHE A 236 -18.75 -4.41 5.22
CA PHE A 236 -18.29 -4.82 6.54
C PHE A 236 -19.23 -4.31 7.64
N ARG A 237 -19.52 -3.01 7.64
CA ARG A 237 -20.39 -2.38 8.65
C ARG A 237 -21.81 -2.90 8.64
N LYS A 238 -22.32 -3.32 7.48
CA LYS A 238 -23.65 -3.92 7.35
C LYS A 238 -23.70 -5.39 7.76
N THR A 239 -22.58 -6.13 7.57
CA THR A 239 -22.55 -7.58 7.69
C THR A 239 -22.05 -8.06 9.04
N VAL A 240 -21.11 -7.36 9.64
CA VAL A 240 -20.54 -7.70 10.94
C VAL A 240 -21.26 -6.93 12.03
N SER A 241 -21.97 -7.67 12.90
CA SER A 241 -22.59 -7.07 14.09
C SER A 241 -21.50 -6.48 15.00
N ASP A 242 -21.76 -5.30 15.56
CA ASP A 242 -20.79 -4.57 16.36
C ASP A 242 -19.46 -4.29 15.62
N ALA A 243 -19.54 -3.98 14.32
CA ALA A 243 -18.37 -3.64 13.52
C ALA A 243 -17.54 -2.55 14.21
N GLY A 244 -16.28 -2.87 14.46
CA GLY A 244 -15.30 -1.99 15.09
C GLY A 244 -14.46 -1.23 14.06
N ASP A 245 -13.18 -1.08 14.39
CA ASP A 245 -12.24 -0.29 13.59
C ASP A 245 -11.99 -0.90 12.21
N VAL A 246 -11.78 -0.03 11.26
CA VAL A 246 -11.29 -0.37 9.92
C VAL A 246 -9.89 0.16 9.77
N SER A 247 -8.99 -0.70 9.32
CA SER A 247 -7.60 -0.35 9.05
C SER A 247 -7.24 -0.67 7.61
N PHE A 248 -6.18 -0.03 7.11
CA PHE A 248 -5.67 -0.24 5.76
C PHE A 248 -4.18 -0.56 5.81
N VAL A 249 -3.78 -1.60 5.10
CA VAL A 249 -2.37 -1.93 4.84
C VAL A 249 -2.18 -2.05 3.35
N GLY A 250 -1.20 -1.35 2.80
CA GLY A 250 -0.95 -1.41 1.36
C GLY A 250 0.51 -1.33 1.01
N LEU A 251 0.92 -2.09 -0.01
CA LEU A 251 2.26 -2.07 -0.56
C LEU A 251 2.28 -1.34 -1.90
N SER A 252 3.29 -0.49 -2.16
CA SER A 252 3.48 0.11 -3.49
C SER A 252 2.28 0.97 -3.92
N GLY A 253 1.68 0.72 -5.07
CA GLY A 253 0.40 1.35 -5.46
C GLY A 253 -0.72 1.13 -4.44
N GLY A 254 -0.72 0.01 -3.70
CA GLY A 254 -1.61 -0.20 -2.56
C GLY A 254 -1.30 0.74 -1.40
N GLY A 255 -0.03 1.06 -1.17
CA GLY A 255 0.37 2.09 -0.19
C GLY A 255 -0.10 3.48 -0.62
N TRP A 256 0.01 3.81 -1.92
CA TRP A 256 -0.61 5.01 -2.48
C TRP A 256 -2.12 5.06 -2.19
N ALA A 257 -2.83 3.97 -2.50
CA ALA A 257 -4.26 3.88 -2.23
C ALA A 257 -4.58 4.06 -0.74
N GLY A 258 -3.72 3.53 0.15
CA GLY A 258 -3.83 3.69 1.59
C GLY A 258 -3.73 5.15 2.05
N HIS A 259 -2.83 5.94 1.47
CA HIS A 259 -2.78 7.39 1.73
C HIS A 259 -4.08 8.08 1.27
N MET A 260 -4.48 7.83 0.03
CA MET A 260 -5.64 8.47 -0.56
C MET A 260 -6.94 8.13 0.16
N ILE A 261 -7.21 6.84 0.43
CA ILE A 261 -8.46 6.44 1.09
C ILE A 261 -8.52 6.92 2.54
N ALA A 262 -7.39 6.90 3.27
CA ALA A 262 -7.35 7.45 4.63
C ALA A 262 -7.53 8.97 4.65
N ALA A 263 -7.11 9.69 3.62
CA ALA A 263 -7.33 11.13 3.52
C ALA A 263 -8.81 11.49 3.33
N VAL A 264 -9.59 10.68 2.61
CA VAL A 264 -11.00 10.98 2.27
C VAL A 264 -12.03 10.27 3.15
N ASP A 265 -11.76 9.05 3.61
CA ASP A 265 -12.69 8.26 4.42
C ASP A 265 -12.23 8.18 5.89
N VAL A 266 -12.84 9.01 6.73
CA VAL A 266 -12.50 9.05 8.18
C VAL A 266 -12.82 7.76 8.92
N ARG A 267 -13.54 6.82 8.31
CA ARG A 267 -13.82 5.50 8.89
C ARG A 267 -12.57 4.58 8.88
N ILE A 268 -11.54 4.94 8.11
CA ILE A 268 -10.22 4.28 8.18
C ILE A 268 -9.50 4.84 9.40
N GLN A 269 -9.50 4.07 10.48
CA GLN A 269 -8.91 4.49 11.77
C GLN A 269 -7.39 4.45 11.75
N THR A 270 -6.82 3.39 11.19
CA THR A 270 -5.36 3.24 11.11
C THR A 270 -4.94 2.83 9.70
N SER A 271 -3.93 3.48 9.17
CA SER A 271 -3.40 3.13 7.85
C SER A 271 -1.88 2.94 7.87
N PHE A 272 -1.42 1.95 7.11
CA PHE A 272 -0.01 1.58 6.94
C PHE A 272 0.35 1.58 5.45
N PRO A 273 0.58 2.73 4.84
CA PRO A 273 1.09 2.81 3.49
C PRO A 273 2.58 2.41 3.46
N VAL A 274 2.88 1.27 2.81
CA VAL A 274 4.25 0.73 2.71
C VAL A 274 4.82 1.02 1.33
N ALA A 275 5.94 1.73 1.25
CA ALA A 275 6.63 2.10 0.01
C ALA A 275 5.66 2.62 -1.07
N GLY A 276 4.67 3.44 -0.65
CA GLY A 276 3.54 3.83 -1.49
C GLY A 276 3.71 5.17 -2.19
N SER A 277 4.49 6.08 -1.62
CA SER A 277 4.71 7.41 -2.20
C SER A 277 5.82 8.19 -1.51
N LEU A 278 6.28 9.24 -2.19
CA LEU A 278 7.01 10.38 -1.66
C LEU A 278 6.39 11.66 -2.24
N PRO A 279 6.49 12.81 -1.56
CA PRO A 279 6.21 14.12 -2.15
C PRO A 279 6.93 14.32 -3.47
N LEU A 280 6.35 15.05 -4.41
CA LEU A 280 6.88 15.16 -5.77
C LEU A 280 8.29 15.73 -5.79
N TYR A 281 8.57 16.74 -4.97
CA TYR A 281 9.90 17.37 -4.90
C TYR A 281 11.02 16.42 -4.44
N LEU A 282 10.68 15.33 -3.75
CA LEU A 282 11.67 14.34 -3.27
C LEU A 282 11.95 13.21 -4.27
N ARG A 283 11.05 13.00 -5.25
CA ARG A 283 11.21 11.87 -6.18
C ARG A 283 12.46 11.92 -7.05
N PRO A 284 12.98 13.10 -7.44
CA PRO A 284 14.28 13.16 -8.13
C PRO A 284 15.47 12.66 -7.31
N TYR A 285 15.35 12.66 -5.98
CA TYR A 285 16.41 12.25 -5.05
C TYR A 285 16.24 10.82 -4.54
N SER A 286 15.19 10.12 -4.95
CA SER A 286 14.94 8.71 -4.62
C SER A 286 15.25 7.83 -5.83
N PRO A 287 15.94 6.70 -5.67
CA PRO A 287 16.17 5.78 -6.77
C PRO A 287 14.86 5.11 -7.23
N GLY A 288 14.90 4.57 -8.45
CA GLY A 288 13.82 3.75 -8.99
C GLY A 288 12.67 4.56 -9.60
N SER A 289 11.44 4.05 -9.41
CA SER A 289 10.25 4.62 -10.01
C SER A 289 9.88 5.97 -9.37
N ARG A 290 9.50 6.91 -10.22
CA ARG A 290 8.94 8.20 -9.79
C ARG A 290 7.43 8.13 -9.54
N GLY A 291 6.80 6.98 -9.79
CA GLY A 291 5.35 6.78 -9.78
C GLY A 291 4.76 6.82 -11.18
N ASP A 292 3.49 6.55 -11.27
CA ASP A 292 2.66 6.54 -12.47
C ASP A 292 1.61 7.67 -12.45
N ALA A 293 0.68 7.66 -13.38
CA ALA A 293 -0.24 8.79 -13.60
C ALA A 293 -1.04 9.15 -12.33
N GLU A 294 -1.53 8.17 -11.59
CA GLU A 294 -2.30 8.41 -10.37
C GLU A 294 -1.49 9.08 -9.26
N GLN A 295 -0.16 8.92 -9.28
CA GLN A 295 0.73 9.50 -8.29
C GLN A 295 1.29 10.86 -8.66
N MET A 296 1.19 11.24 -9.94
CA MET A 296 1.76 12.47 -10.48
C MET A 296 0.72 13.34 -11.19
N TYR A 297 -0.58 13.05 -11.04
CA TYR A 297 -1.62 13.76 -11.73
C TYR A 297 -1.61 15.24 -11.37
N GLU A 298 -1.20 16.09 -12.33
CA GLU A 298 -0.92 17.50 -12.09
C GLU A 298 -2.12 18.28 -11.50
N PRO A 299 -3.36 18.09 -11.95
CA PRO A 299 -4.50 18.80 -11.35
C PRO A 299 -4.66 18.54 -9.85
N LEU A 300 -4.26 17.34 -9.37
CA LEU A 300 -4.28 17.03 -7.94
C LEU A 300 -3.05 17.54 -7.22
N PHE A 301 -1.84 17.24 -7.73
CA PHE A 301 -0.59 17.35 -6.98
C PHE A 301 0.32 18.50 -7.45
N LYS A 302 -0.18 19.45 -8.24
CA LYS A 302 0.64 20.56 -8.74
C LYS A 302 1.36 21.29 -7.62
N GLU A 303 2.67 21.38 -7.73
CA GLU A 303 3.57 22.14 -6.89
C GLU A 303 4.24 23.23 -7.73
N VAL A 304 4.61 24.35 -7.13
CA VAL A 304 5.21 25.49 -7.82
C VAL A 304 6.55 25.85 -7.18
N ASP A 305 7.56 25.90 -8.00
CA ASP A 305 8.88 26.43 -7.73
C ASP A 305 8.85 27.93 -8.03
N GLY A 306 8.90 28.75 -7.00
CA GLY A 306 8.73 30.22 -7.09
C GLY A 306 10.02 30.95 -7.34
N ASP A 307 11.16 30.41 -6.93
CA ASP A 307 12.48 31.05 -7.07
C ASP A 307 13.36 30.44 -8.16
N GLY A 308 12.95 29.31 -8.72
CA GLY A 308 13.60 28.67 -9.87
C GLY A 308 14.79 27.80 -9.51
N ASP A 309 14.90 27.37 -8.25
CA ASP A 309 15.99 26.50 -7.80
C ASP A 309 15.75 25.01 -8.10
N GLY A 310 14.57 24.67 -8.62
CA GLY A 310 14.16 23.33 -9.00
C GLY A 310 13.44 22.55 -7.89
N ILE A 311 13.15 23.20 -6.75
CA ILE A 311 12.45 22.61 -5.62
C ILE A 311 11.20 23.46 -5.31
N PRO A 312 9.98 22.91 -5.44
CA PRO A 312 8.78 23.70 -5.21
C PRO A 312 8.55 24.04 -3.72
N GLU A 313 8.11 25.27 -3.46
CA GLU A 313 7.80 25.79 -2.12
C GLU A 313 6.29 25.85 -1.86
N THR A 314 5.45 25.80 -2.88
CA THR A 314 4.01 25.98 -2.72
C THR A 314 3.18 24.94 -3.47
N ALA A 315 2.01 24.61 -2.89
CA ALA A 315 1.04 23.72 -3.51
C ALA A 315 0.01 24.53 -4.32
N ALA A 316 -0.20 24.14 -5.58
CA ALA A 316 -1.16 24.76 -6.49
C ALA A 316 -2.27 23.82 -6.97
N GLY A 317 -2.10 22.51 -6.87
CA GLY A 317 -3.13 21.50 -7.17
C GLY A 317 -4.23 21.44 -6.11
N VAL A 318 -5.15 20.49 -6.24
CA VAL A 318 -6.25 20.31 -5.28
C VAL A 318 -5.72 19.97 -3.90
N ALA A 319 -4.75 19.05 -3.82
CA ALA A 319 -4.04 18.71 -2.57
C ALA A 319 -2.58 18.36 -2.87
N SER A 320 -1.66 18.79 -1.99
CA SER A 320 -0.29 18.28 -2.00
C SER A 320 -0.20 16.90 -1.36
N TRP A 321 0.92 16.21 -1.58
CA TRP A 321 1.19 14.96 -0.88
C TRP A 321 1.24 15.14 0.64
N LEU A 322 1.78 16.24 1.15
CA LEU A 322 1.85 16.51 2.59
C LEU A 322 0.45 16.75 3.17
N GLU A 323 -0.44 17.44 2.43
CA GLU A 323 -1.84 17.58 2.83
C GLU A 323 -2.55 16.21 2.89
N ILE A 324 -2.33 15.32 1.90
CA ILE A 324 -2.88 13.96 1.90
C ILE A 324 -2.38 13.16 3.11
N TYR A 325 -1.08 13.23 3.41
CA TYR A 325 -0.52 12.53 4.57
C TYR A 325 -1.11 13.04 5.89
N ALA A 326 -1.17 14.36 6.08
CA ALA A 326 -1.77 14.95 7.26
C ALA A 326 -3.24 14.51 7.42
N LEU A 327 -4.05 14.64 6.37
CA LEU A 327 -5.46 14.23 6.37
C LEU A 327 -5.63 12.74 6.69
N GLY A 328 -4.70 11.89 6.28
CA GLY A 328 -4.71 10.45 6.59
C GLY A 328 -4.57 10.14 8.08
N GLY A 329 -3.85 10.98 8.83
CA GLY A 329 -3.63 10.83 10.27
C GLY A 329 -4.55 11.68 11.16
N LEU A 330 -5.21 12.73 10.62
CA LEU A 330 -6.04 13.65 11.37
C LEU A 330 -7.43 13.08 11.70
N GLY A 331 -7.85 13.30 12.96
CA GLY A 331 -9.17 12.97 13.51
C GLY A 331 -9.07 12.12 14.78
N PRO A 332 -10.13 12.07 15.60
CA PRO A 332 -10.15 11.37 16.89
C PRO A 332 -9.75 9.90 16.75
N GLY A 333 -8.66 9.52 17.42
CA GLY A 333 -8.15 8.14 17.43
C GLY A 333 -7.62 7.63 16.09
N ARG A 334 -7.48 8.51 15.08
CA ARG A 334 -6.94 8.13 13.79
C ARG A 334 -5.41 8.15 13.78
N LYS A 335 -4.84 7.27 12.96
CA LYS A 335 -3.40 7.13 12.84
C LYS A 335 -2.97 6.75 11.43
N GLN A 336 -1.93 7.39 10.93
CA GLN A 336 -1.23 6.92 9.75
C GLN A 336 0.25 6.69 10.07
N VAL A 337 0.74 5.49 9.78
CA VAL A 337 2.16 5.16 9.84
C VAL A 337 2.65 4.94 8.42
N GLN A 338 3.30 5.93 7.84
CA GLN A 338 3.97 5.76 6.56
C GLN A 338 5.20 4.89 6.74
N VAL A 339 5.27 3.77 6.03
CA VAL A 339 6.42 2.87 6.07
C VAL A 339 7.24 3.05 4.80
N LEU A 340 8.52 3.34 4.95
CA LEU A 340 9.47 3.48 3.84
C LEU A 340 10.54 2.40 3.94
N ASN A 341 10.72 1.64 2.89
CA ASN A 341 11.78 0.63 2.76
C ASN A 341 13.09 1.36 2.42
N PHE A 342 13.92 1.61 3.41
CA PHE A 342 15.08 2.51 3.29
C PHE A 342 16.04 2.15 2.15
N TYR A 343 16.29 0.86 1.95
CA TYR A 343 17.22 0.36 0.93
C TYR A 343 16.52 -0.19 -0.33
N ASP A 344 15.24 0.12 -0.51
CA ASP A 344 14.47 -0.32 -1.67
C ASP A 344 15.03 0.31 -2.96
N SER A 345 15.46 -0.53 -3.88
CA SER A 345 15.95 -0.08 -5.19
C SER A 345 14.85 0.20 -6.20
N CYS A 346 13.61 -0.20 -5.87
CA CYS A 346 12.46 0.02 -6.74
C CYS A 346 11.90 1.44 -6.59
N CYS A 347 11.57 1.82 -5.35
CA CYS A 347 10.57 2.86 -5.20
C CYS A 347 10.66 3.56 -3.83
N PHE A 348 10.68 4.92 -3.84
CA PHE A 348 10.43 5.75 -2.66
C PHE A 348 11.32 5.46 -1.44
N SER A 349 12.61 5.33 -1.65
CA SER A 349 13.58 4.95 -0.63
C SER A 349 14.49 6.12 -0.22
N THR A 350 15.50 5.83 0.59
CA THR A 350 16.50 6.74 1.15
C THR A 350 16.02 7.58 2.34
N ASN A 351 16.86 8.55 2.76
CA ASN A 351 16.61 9.39 3.93
C ASN A 351 15.89 10.71 3.62
N VAL A 352 15.50 10.94 2.37
CA VAL A 352 14.89 12.22 1.94
C VAL A 352 13.58 12.55 2.67
N TYR A 353 12.92 11.55 3.25
CA TYR A 353 11.74 11.75 4.08
C TYR A 353 12.00 12.61 5.33
N LEU A 354 13.23 12.73 5.76
CA LEU A 354 13.60 13.57 6.91
C LEU A 354 13.26 15.06 6.67
N THR A 355 13.14 15.49 5.41
CA THR A 355 12.77 16.87 5.06
C THR A 355 11.40 17.29 5.55
N TYR A 356 10.46 16.36 5.71
CA TYR A 356 9.08 16.67 6.10
C TYR A 356 8.60 15.98 7.38
N THR A 357 9.36 14.98 7.89
CA THR A 357 8.88 14.13 8.98
C THR A 357 8.56 14.91 10.25
N ALA A 358 9.50 15.73 10.73
CA ALA A 358 9.32 16.50 11.96
C ALA A 358 8.15 17.49 11.81
N PHE A 359 8.17 18.27 10.74
CA PHE A 359 7.13 19.25 10.44
C PHE A 359 5.74 18.61 10.40
N LEU A 360 5.56 17.52 9.66
CA LEU A 360 4.25 16.90 9.49
C LEU A 360 3.74 16.22 10.76
N SER A 361 4.63 15.54 11.51
CA SER A 361 4.27 14.94 12.80
C SER A 361 3.84 15.99 13.82
N GLU A 362 4.54 17.13 13.85
CA GLU A 362 4.21 18.27 14.72
C GLU A 362 2.88 18.90 14.30
N LEU A 363 2.70 19.17 13.02
CA LEU A 363 1.44 19.72 12.49
C LEU A 363 0.23 18.86 12.90
N VAL A 364 0.27 17.55 12.66
CA VAL A 364 -0.85 16.66 12.98
C VAL A 364 -1.10 16.63 14.49
N ARG A 365 -0.05 16.58 15.32
CA ARG A 365 -0.17 16.67 16.78
C ARG A 365 -0.75 17.99 17.25
N ASP A 366 -0.30 19.11 16.70
CA ASP A 366 -0.67 20.46 17.14
C ASP A 366 -2.08 20.86 16.68
N LEU A 367 -2.59 20.23 15.60
CA LEU A 367 -3.99 20.29 15.21
C LEU A 367 -4.92 19.55 16.19
N GLY A 368 -4.37 18.74 17.11
CA GLY A 368 -4.99 18.33 18.36
C GLY A 368 -5.66 16.98 18.36
N GLU A 369 -5.84 16.30 17.23
CA GLU A 369 -6.49 14.99 17.21
C GLU A 369 -5.92 14.10 16.09
N GLY A 370 -5.34 12.97 16.49
CA GLY A 370 -4.76 12.00 15.56
C GLY A 370 -3.24 11.91 15.62
N GLU A 371 -2.68 11.06 14.77
CA GLU A 371 -1.24 10.80 14.73
C GLU A 371 -0.79 10.51 13.30
N TRP A 372 0.34 11.10 12.93
CA TRP A 372 1.05 10.74 11.72
C TRP A 372 2.53 10.52 12.04
N THR A 373 3.08 9.40 11.59
CA THR A 373 4.48 9.04 11.82
C THR A 373 5.08 8.32 10.62
N ILE A 374 6.41 8.26 10.57
CA ILE A 374 7.16 7.43 9.62
C ILE A 374 7.86 6.30 10.36
N TYR A 375 7.83 5.11 9.76
CA TYR A 375 8.72 4.01 10.09
C TYR A 375 9.65 3.74 8.91
N SER A 376 10.95 3.89 9.13
CA SER A 376 11.99 3.61 8.12
C SER A 376 12.49 2.18 8.30
N ASP A 377 12.03 1.27 7.44
CA ASP A 377 12.45 -0.13 7.47
C ASP A 377 13.82 -0.31 6.82
N ARG A 378 14.80 -0.68 7.63
CA ARG A 378 16.18 -0.93 7.22
C ARG A 378 16.56 -2.41 7.22
N SER A 379 15.59 -3.29 7.45
CA SER A 379 15.82 -4.73 7.63
C SER A 379 16.14 -5.48 6.34
N HIS A 380 15.81 -4.91 5.18
CA HIS A 380 15.92 -5.55 3.88
C HIS A 380 16.17 -4.57 2.74
N ARG A 381 16.35 -5.11 1.52
CA ARG A 381 16.52 -4.34 0.26
C ARG A 381 15.40 -4.57 -0.76
N ALA A 382 14.43 -5.41 -0.43
CA ALA A 382 13.35 -5.77 -1.32
C ALA A 382 12.19 -4.76 -1.24
N HIS A 383 11.40 -4.66 -2.29
CA HIS A 383 10.14 -3.92 -2.31
C HIS A 383 9.03 -4.77 -1.71
N MET A 384 8.81 -4.69 -0.38
CA MET A 384 7.92 -5.61 0.33
C MET A 384 7.40 -5.07 1.66
N ILE A 385 6.38 -5.71 2.22
CA ILE A 385 6.04 -5.60 3.64
C ILE A 385 6.93 -6.62 4.37
N SER A 386 7.90 -6.16 5.14
CA SER A 386 8.82 -7.07 5.83
C SER A 386 8.17 -7.73 7.05
N THR A 387 8.74 -8.85 7.47
CA THR A 387 8.35 -9.50 8.73
C THR A 387 8.56 -8.57 9.92
N GLN A 388 9.58 -7.70 9.88
CA GLN A 388 9.84 -6.73 10.94
C GLN A 388 8.72 -5.68 10.99
N VAL A 389 8.35 -5.06 9.87
CA VAL A 389 7.23 -4.12 9.78
C VAL A 389 5.93 -4.77 10.26
N LEU A 390 5.67 -6.01 9.83
CA LEU A 390 4.48 -6.74 10.25
C LEU A 390 4.44 -6.95 11.77
N SER A 391 5.55 -7.41 12.36
CA SER A 391 5.59 -7.80 13.78
C SER A 391 5.80 -6.63 14.74
N GLU A 392 6.55 -5.60 14.34
CA GLU A 392 6.92 -4.48 15.22
C GLU A 392 6.05 -3.24 15.03
N VAL A 393 5.41 -3.09 13.87
CA VAL A 393 4.61 -1.91 13.55
C VAL A 393 3.13 -2.25 13.36
N ILE A 394 2.79 -3.07 12.37
CA ILE A 394 1.40 -3.29 11.98
C ILE A 394 0.62 -3.99 13.09
N ILE A 395 1.06 -5.18 13.51
CA ILE A 395 0.31 -5.98 14.50
C ILE A 395 0.21 -5.30 15.87
N PRO A 396 1.27 -4.70 16.46
CA PRO A 396 1.15 -3.98 17.72
C PRO A 396 0.15 -2.83 17.67
N GLN A 397 0.18 -2.02 16.63
CA GLN A 397 -0.74 -0.89 16.45
C GLN A 397 -2.20 -1.36 16.28
N LEU A 398 -2.43 -2.43 15.49
CA LEU A 398 -3.75 -3.01 15.31
C LEU A 398 -4.29 -3.66 16.59
N SER A 399 -3.42 -4.24 17.41
CA SER A 399 -3.80 -4.93 18.67
C SER A 399 -3.99 -3.99 19.85
N GLY A 400 -3.68 -2.69 19.72
CA GLY A 400 -3.69 -1.72 20.80
C GLY A 400 -2.61 -1.99 21.85
N GLN A 401 -1.60 -2.78 21.52
CA GLN A 401 -0.41 -2.97 22.35
C GLN A 401 0.51 -1.75 22.16
N LYS A 402 0.71 -1.01 23.25
CA LYS A 402 1.66 0.12 23.29
C LYS A 402 3.07 -0.36 23.59
#